data_79c3615fc733b9365b881853d8e04fde
#
_entry.id   79c3615fc733b9365b881853d8e04fde
#
_cell.length_a   1.000
_cell.length_b   1.000
_cell.length_c   1.000
_cell.angle_alpha   90.00
_cell.angle_beta   90.00
_cell.angle_gamma   90.00
#
_symmetry.space_group_name_H-M   'P 1'
#
loop_
_entity.id
_entity.type
_entity.pdbx_description
1 polymer ?
#
loop_
_entity_poly.entity_id
_entity_poly.type
_entity_poly.pdbx_seq_one_letter_code
_entity_poly.pdbx_strand_id
1 'polypeptide(L)'
;HRDLHSFPTRRSSDLIDIQTDMWKCQNCNHLFRVSENFDSSPQFAFDINQPPKGAWYKNDMQEIKLGATLRSPIAFFLVPFMLIWSGGSLGGIYGTQIANQEFSLLQSLFGIPFIIGTLIFGFFTLLVLFGKVELTIDRQGGKVFTGIGKLGKSKSFMWTEVSRIRENHIQNASNKQQGQIFIDAAQPIRFGLGLSPEHQHYIFHTLKRIQMQYKPERR
;
A
#
# COMPACT_ATOMS: atom_id res chain seq x y z
N HIS A 1 34.80 -14.91 50.67
CA HIS A 1 34.66 -15.28 49.26
C HIS A 1 33.30 -14.83 48.82
N ARG A 2 33.24 -13.74 48.05
CA ARG A 2 32.05 -13.24 47.39
C ARG A 2 32.06 -13.76 45.98
N ASP A 3 31.10 -14.60 45.66
CA ASP A 3 30.88 -15.11 44.32
C ASP A 3 30.50 -13.97 43.42
N LEU A 4 31.36 -13.70 42.47
CA LEU A 4 31.15 -12.77 41.37
C LEU A 4 30.00 -13.29 40.52
N HIS A 5 28.98 -12.47 40.41
CA HIS A 5 27.78 -12.68 39.61
C HIS A 5 28.18 -13.13 38.20
N SER A 6 27.82 -14.35 37.87
CA SER A 6 27.82 -14.83 36.48
C SER A 6 26.83 -14.01 35.69
N PHE A 7 27.33 -13.21 34.78
CA PHE A 7 26.49 -12.61 33.72
C PHE A 7 25.78 -13.74 32.98
N PRO A 8 24.48 -13.57 32.67
CA PRO A 8 23.79 -14.55 31.85
C PRO A 8 24.55 -14.70 30.56
N THR A 9 25.19 -15.86 30.38
CA THR A 9 25.82 -16.24 29.14
C THR A 9 24.77 -16.15 28.04
N ARG A 10 24.96 -15.21 27.09
CA ARG A 10 24.22 -15.19 25.83
C ARG A 10 24.12 -16.62 25.34
N ARG A 11 22.90 -17.13 25.19
CA ARG A 11 22.69 -18.45 24.62
C ARG A 11 23.38 -18.45 23.26
N SER A 12 24.34 -19.33 23.11
CA SER A 12 25.14 -19.54 21.88
C SER A 12 24.30 -19.95 20.67
N SER A 13 23.00 -19.93 20.81
CA SER A 13 21.99 -20.39 19.88
C SER A 13 21.51 -19.35 18.86
N ASP A 14 21.90 -18.07 19.05
CA ASP A 14 21.49 -16.96 18.17
C ASP A 14 22.65 -16.51 17.25
N LEU A 15 23.67 -17.36 17.06
CA LEU A 15 24.76 -17.06 16.17
C LEU A 15 24.31 -17.25 14.71
N ILE A 16 24.11 -16.14 14.03
CA ILE A 16 24.10 -16.10 12.58
C ILE A 16 25.53 -16.47 12.15
N ASP A 17 25.68 -17.57 11.46
CA ASP A 17 26.98 -17.92 10.86
C ASP A 17 27.16 -17.07 9.60
N ILE A 18 27.89 -15.96 9.76
CA ILE A 18 28.17 -15.01 8.68
C ILE A 18 28.99 -15.64 7.57
N GLN A 19 29.79 -16.70 7.87
CA GLN A 19 30.62 -17.34 6.87
C GLN A 19 29.83 -18.26 5.94
N THR A 20 28.76 -18.87 6.45
CA THR A 20 27.93 -19.79 5.66
C THR A 20 26.66 -19.14 5.15
N ASP A 21 26.40 -17.87 5.51
CA ASP A 21 25.18 -17.15 5.17
C ASP A 21 23.88 -17.90 5.56
N MET A 22 23.96 -18.72 6.61
CA MET A 22 22.88 -19.60 7.03
C MET A 22 22.41 -19.29 8.45
N TRP A 23 21.10 -19.21 8.62
CA TRP A 23 20.47 -19.14 9.93
C TRP A 23 19.50 -20.29 10.14
N LYS A 24 19.59 -20.94 11.29
CA LYS A 24 18.74 -22.06 11.67
C LYS A 24 17.70 -21.62 12.68
N CYS A 25 16.41 -21.78 12.36
CA CYS A 25 15.35 -21.57 13.32
C CYS A 25 15.35 -22.68 14.35
N GLN A 26 15.45 -22.31 15.63
CA GLN A 26 15.47 -23.27 16.73
C GLN A 26 14.14 -23.96 17.01
N ASN A 27 13.05 -23.32 16.62
CA ASN A 27 11.70 -23.85 16.89
C ASN A 27 11.23 -24.86 15.83
N CYS A 28 11.64 -24.69 14.56
CA CYS A 28 11.23 -25.56 13.46
C CYS A 28 12.39 -26.24 12.72
N ASN A 29 13.63 -26.03 13.14
CA ASN A 29 14.86 -26.52 12.51
C ASN A 29 15.05 -26.13 11.03
N HIS A 30 14.25 -25.18 10.53
CA HIS A 30 14.37 -24.72 9.16
C HIS A 30 15.62 -23.86 8.97
N LEU A 31 16.35 -24.11 7.87
CA LEU A 31 17.54 -23.36 7.48
C LEU A 31 17.15 -22.28 6.48
N PHE A 32 17.53 -21.03 6.75
CA PHE A 32 17.33 -19.90 5.83
C PHE A 32 18.70 -19.35 5.44
N ARG A 33 18.80 -18.85 4.23
CA ARG A 33 19.89 -17.97 3.88
C ARG A 33 19.57 -16.57 4.36
N VAL A 34 20.52 -15.98 5.10
CA VAL A 34 20.36 -14.62 5.62
C VAL A 34 20.28 -13.61 4.48
N SER A 35 21.13 -13.78 3.45
CA SER A 35 21.15 -12.94 2.26
C SER A 35 19.81 -12.94 1.51
N GLU A 36 19.13 -14.08 1.36
CA GLU A 36 17.85 -14.16 0.66
C GLU A 36 16.74 -13.33 1.34
N ASN A 37 16.83 -13.13 2.65
CA ASN A 37 15.88 -12.30 3.40
C ASN A 37 16.28 -10.81 3.45
N PHE A 38 17.57 -10.49 3.29
CA PHE A 38 18.05 -9.10 3.28
C PHE A 38 18.14 -8.53 1.87
N ASP A 39 18.39 -9.33 0.84
CA ASP A 39 18.51 -8.88 -0.55
C ASP A 39 17.17 -8.72 -1.28
N SER A 40 16.07 -9.21 -0.70
CA SER A 40 14.75 -9.17 -1.36
C SER A 40 14.00 -7.84 -1.22
N SER A 41 14.44 -6.92 -0.38
CA SER A 41 13.90 -5.56 -0.37
C SER A 41 14.69 -4.69 -1.34
N PRO A 42 14.07 -4.13 -2.39
CA PRO A 42 14.76 -3.16 -3.24
C PRO A 42 15.31 -2.05 -2.35
N GLN A 43 16.64 -1.86 -2.36
CA GLN A 43 17.31 -0.80 -1.60
C GLN A 43 16.98 0.55 -2.26
N PHE A 44 15.79 1.08 -1.98
CA PHE A 44 15.46 2.43 -2.39
C PHE A 44 16.20 3.42 -1.48
N ALA A 45 16.96 4.31 -2.09
CA ALA A 45 17.54 5.43 -1.36
C ALA A 45 16.41 6.26 -0.72
N PHE A 46 16.48 6.47 0.58
CA PHE A 46 15.48 7.25 1.32
C PHE A 46 16.03 8.63 1.69
N ASP A 47 15.46 9.66 1.08
CA ASP A 47 15.60 11.04 1.50
C ASP A 47 14.20 11.66 1.58
N ILE A 48 13.84 12.19 2.76
CA ILE A 48 12.52 12.79 2.99
C ILE A 48 12.28 14.02 2.08
N ASN A 49 13.34 14.73 1.71
CA ASN A 49 13.27 15.94 0.89
C ASN A 49 13.33 15.65 -0.62
N GLN A 50 13.59 14.40 -1.00
CA GLN A 50 13.62 13.95 -2.38
C GLN A 50 12.58 12.86 -2.62
N PRO A 51 11.28 13.24 -2.69
CA PRO A 51 10.24 12.27 -2.96
C PRO A 51 10.42 11.64 -4.36
N PRO A 52 10.19 10.33 -4.50
CA PRO A 52 10.22 9.68 -5.80
C PRO A 52 9.15 10.25 -6.74
N LYS A 53 9.35 10.07 -8.04
CA LYS A 53 8.44 10.61 -9.07
C LYS A 53 7.00 10.15 -8.83
N GLY A 54 6.10 11.08 -8.59
CA GLY A 54 4.69 10.79 -8.30
C GLY A 54 4.36 10.73 -6.80
N ALA A 55 5.34 10.90 -5.92
CA ALA A 55 5.15 11.17 -4.50
C ALA A 55 5.38 12.65 -4.19
N TRP A 56 4.91 13.11 -3.05
CA TRP A 56 5.13 14.49 -2.57
C TRP A 56 5.23 14.52 -1.06
N TYR A 57 5.99 15.51 -0.61
CA TYR A 57 6.13 15.88 0.79
C TYR A 57 6.03 17.40 0.90
N LYS A 58 5.13 17.88 1.74
CA LYS A 58 4.98 19.30 2.05
C LYS A 58 4.92 19.45 3.55
N ASN A 59 5.78 20.29 4.09
CA ASN A 59 5.83 20.58 5.51
C ASN A 59 5.46 22.05 5.71
N ASP A 60 4.22 22.28 6.13
CA ASP A 60 3.75 23.59 6.55
C ASP A 60 3.84 23.69 8.08
N MET A 61 3.84 24.92 8.63
CA MET A 61 4.02 25.15 10.08
C MET A 61 3.00 24.41 10.95
N GLN A 62 1.82 24.08 10.41
CA GLN A 62 0.72 23.46 11.16
C GLN A 62 0.48 22.01 10.77
N GLU A 63 0.77 21.63 9.53
CA GLU A 63 0.47 20.30 9.01
C GLU A 63 1.54 19.81 8.02
N ILE A 64 1.76 18.51 8.04
CA ILE A 64 2.60 17.83 7.07
C ILE A 64 1.69 17.08 6.10
N LYS A 65 1.83 17.33 4.80
CA LYS A 65 1.17 16.60 3.74
C LYS A 65 2.16 15.67 3.03
N LEU A 66 1.88 14.40 3.11
CA LEU A 66 2.66 13.33 2.51
C LEU A 66 1.75 12.50 1.61
N GLY A 67 2.17 12.15 0.41
CA GLY A 67 1.34 11.30 -0.44
C GLY A 67 2.05 10.79 -1.66
N ALA A 68 1.35 9.89 -2.38
CA ALA A 68 1.78 9.38 -3.67
C ALA A 68 0.58 9.00 -4.55
N THR A 69 0.83 8.98 -5.86
CA THR A 69 -0.15 8.56 -6.86
C THR A 69 -0.24 7.03 -6.93
N LEU A 70 -1.45 6.53 -7.21
CA LEU A 70 -1.71 5.11 -7.50
C LEU A 70 -1.49 4.77 -8.98
N ARG A 71 -0.91 5.70 -9.75
CA ARG A 71 -0.68 5.49 -11.19
C ARG A 71 0.15 4.24 -11.44
N SER A 72 -0.37 3.38 -12.29
CA SER A 72 0.28 2.10 -12.64
C SER A 72 0.30 1.92 -14.16
N PRO A 73 1.35 1.30 -14.71
CA PRO A 73 1.42 0.95 -16.13
C PRO A 73 0.25 0.08 -16.62
N ILE A 74 -0.45 -0.60 -15.72
CA ILE A 74 -1.64 -1.40 -16.04
C ILE A 74 -2.76 -0.54 -16.68
N ALA A 75 -2.73 0.79 -16.49
CA ALA A 75 -3.64 1.72 -17.16
C ALA A 75 -3.58 1.61 -18.68
N PHE A 76 -2.39 1.34 -19.26
CA PHE A 76 -2.23 1.13 -20.70
C PHE A 76 -3.02 -0.06 -21.23
N PHE A 77 -3.26 -1.06 -20.38
CA PHE A 77 -4.10 -2.19 -20.73
C PHE A 77 -5.57 -1.91 -20.40
N LEU A 78 -5.85 -1.35 -19.22
CA LEU A 78 -7.22 -1.15 -18.75
C LEU A 78 -8.02 -0.16 -19.60
N VAL A 79 -7.38 0.92 -20.10
CA VAL A 79 -8.07 1.93 -20.90
C VAL A 79 -8.59 1.35 -22.23
N PRO A 80 -7.74 0.76 -23.12
CA PRO A 80 -8.24 0.16 -24.34
C PRO A 80 -9.19 -1.02 -24.07
N PHE A 81 -8.93 -1.83 -23.05
CA PHE A 81 -9.85 -2.89 -22.64
C PHE A 81 -11.24 -2.33 -22.33
N MET A 82 -11.32 -1.25 -21.53
CA MET A 82 -12.60 -0.62 -21.18
C MET A 82 -13.31 -0.03 -22.38
N LEU A 83 -12.60 0.55 -23.33
CA LEU A 83 -13.20 1.09 -24.55
C LEU A 83 -13.83 -0.04 -25.39
N ILE A 84 -13.13 -1.15 -25.56
CA ILE A 84 -13.61 -2.31 -26.32
C ILE A 84 -14.75 -3.01 -25.57
N TRP A 85 -14.58 -3.24 -24.27
CA TRP A 85 -15.55 -3.93 -23.43
C TRP A 85 -16.86 -3.13 -23.32
N SER A 86 -16.81 -1.88 -22.88
CA SER A 86 -18.02 -1.08 -22.71
C SER A 86 -18.61 -0.64 -24.05
N GLY A 87 -17.78 -0.24 -25.00
CA GLY A 87 -18.22 0.14 -26.34
C GLY A 87 -18.87 -1.03 -27.09
N GLY A 88 -18.22 -2.20 -27.08
CA GLY A 88 -18.72 -3.40 -27.73
C GLY A 88 -19.98 -3.95 -27.05
N SER A 89 -19.97 -4.13 -25.74
CA SER A 89 -21.09 -4.72 -25.02
C SER A 89 -22.30 -3.77 -24.94
N LEU A 90 -22.10 -2.55 -24.46
CA LEU A 90 -23.21 -1.61 -24.33
C LEU A 90 -23.69 -1.06 -25.69
N GLY A 91 -22.74 -0.81 -26.62
CA GLY A 91 -23.06 -0.42 -27.99
C GLY A 91 -23.82 -1.52 -28.74
N GLY A 92 -23.39 -2.78 -28.60
CA GLY A 92 -24.07 -3.92 -29.24
C GLY A 92 -25.45 -4.21 -28.64
N ILE A 93 -25.62 -4.05 -27.33
CA ILE A 93 -26.89 -4.34 -26.65
C ILE A 93 -27.87 -3.19 -26.75
N TYR A 94 -27.47 -1.99 -26.34
CA TYR A 94 -28.35 -0.84 -26.24
C TYR A 94 -28.28 0.06 -27.50
N GLY A 95 -27.10 0.16 -28.13
CA GLY A 95 -26.93 0.98 -29.33
C GLY A 95 -27.76 0.42 -30.51
N THR A 96 -27.83 -0.90 -30.66
CA THR A 96 -28.66 -1.54 -31.69
C THR A 96 -30.15 -1.30 -31.48
N GLN A 97 -30.64 -1.34 -30.23
CA GLN A 97 -32.04 -1.05 -29.91
C GLN A 97 -32.41 0.43 -30.23
N ILE A 98 -31.48 1.33 -29.93
CA ILE A 98 -31.69 2.77 -30.23
C ILE A 98 -31.69 3.00 -31.75
N ALA A 99 -30.72 2.39 -32.46
CA ALA A 99 -30.59 2.56 -33.92
C ALA A 99 -31.80 1.99 -34.69
N ASN A 100 -32.31 0.85 -34.24
CA ASN A 100 -33.47 0.18 -34.89
C ASN A 100 -34.81 0.70 -34.39
N GLN A 101 -34.82 1.56 -33.36
CA GLN A 101 -36.03 2.04 -32.67
C GLN A 101 -36.92 0.91 -32.13
N GLU A 102 -36.32 -0.26 -31.83
CA GLU A 102 -36.98 -1.44 -31.30
C GLU A 102 -36.52 -1.72 -29.90
N PHE A 103 -37.42 -1.69 -28.93
CA PHE A 103 -37.10 -2.00 -27.54
C PHE A 103 -37.34 -3.49 -27.25
N SER A 104 -36.29 -4.19 -26.84
CA SER A 104 -36.38 -5.57 -26.35
C SER A 104 -36.06 -5.64 -24.87
N LEU A 105 -37.09 -5.95 -24.05
CA LEU A 105 -36.95 -6.10 -22.60
C LEU A 105 -35.91 -7.17 -22.23
N LEU A 106 -35.95 -8.32 -22.92
CA LEU A 106 -35.04 -9.45 -22.68
C LEU A 106 -33.57 -9.06 -22.93
N GLN A 107 -33.33 -8.38 -24.08
CA GLN A 107 -31.99 -7.90 -24.43
C GLN A 107 -31.51 -6.84 -23.44
N SER A 108 -32.38 -5.91 -23.01
CA SER A 108 -32.05 -4.89 -22.02
C SER A 108 -31.73 -5.49 -20.66
N LEU A 109 -32.48 -6.51 -20.21
CA LEU A 109 -32.22 -7.23 -18.98
C LEU A 109 -30.87 -7.97 -19.02
N PHE A 110 -30.54 -8.57 -20.15
CA PHE A 110 -29.25 -9.21 -20.39
C PHE A 110 -28.10 -8.19 -20.34
N GLY A 111 -28.37 -6.94 -20.69
CA GLY A 111 -27.38 -5.85 -20.66
C GLY A 111 -27.00 -5.35 -19.27
N ILE A 112 -27.83 -5.58 -18.23
CA ILE A 112 -27.60 -5.07 -16.86
C ILE A 112 -26.26 -5.52 -16.28
N PRO A 113 -25.84 -6.80 -16.35
CA PRO A 113 -24.51 -7.23 -15.86
C PRO A 113 -23.36 -6.47 -16.53
N PHE A 114 -23.48 -6.11 -17.81
CA PHE A 114 -22.45 -5.35 -18.52
C PHE A 114 -22.40 -3.89 -18.06
N ILE A 115 -23.52 -3.26 -17.72
CA ILE A 115 -23.56 -1.95 -17.12
C ILE A 115 -22.84 -1.97 -15.76
N ILE A 116 -23.19 -2.94 -14.90
CA ILE A 116 -22.56 -3.11 -13.58
C ILE A 116 -21.06 -3.35 -13.73
N GLY A 117 -20.66 -4.24 -14.64
CA GLY A 117 -19.25 -4.51 -14.95
C GLY A 117 -18.53 -3.26 -15.43
N THR A 118 -19.14 -2.48 -16.33
CA THR A 118 -18.57 -1.23 -16.83
C THR A 118 -18.36 -0.20 -15.72
N LEU A 119 -19.30 -0.07 -14.80
CA LEU A 119 -19.18 0.83 -13.66
C LEU A 119 -18.06 0.41 -12.71
N ILE A 120 -17.96 -0.88 -12.39
CA ILE A 120 -16.94 -1.42 -11.51
C ILE A 120 -15.54 -1.27 -12.13
N PHE A 121 -15.34 -1.79 -13.34
CA PHE A 121 -14.04 -1.72 -14.02
C PHE A 121 -13.67 -0.30 -14.41
N GLY A 122 -14.66 0.55 -14.79
CA GLY A 122 -14.46 1.97 -15.03
C GLY A 122 -13.95 2.70 -13.78
N PHE A 123 -14.54 2.42 -12.62
CA PHE A 123 -14.08 2.97 -11.36
C PHE A 123 -12.62 2.55 -11.05
N PHE A 124 -12.28 1.27 -11.23
CA PHE A 124 -10.90 0.81 -11.07
C PHE A 124 -9.94 1.46 -12.05
N THR A 125 -10.33 1.63 -13.30
CA THR A 125 -9.52 2.32 -14.32
C THR A 125 -9.26 3.76 -13.91
N LEU A 126 -10.28 4.48 -13.45
CA LEU A 126 -10.14 5.85 -12.94
C LEU A 126 -9.24 5.91 -11.71
N LEU A 127 -9.32 4.92 -10.81
CA LEU A 127 -8.49 4.83 -9.62
C LEU A 127 -7.00 4.64 -9.99
N VAL A 128 -6.72 3.81 -10.99
CA VAL A 128 -5.36 3.57 -11.48
C VAL A 128 -4.79 4.78 -12.23
N LEU A 129 -5.65 5.59 -12.89
CA LEU A 129 -5.23 6.78 -13.62
C LEU A 129 -5.05 8.01 -12.71
N PHE A 130 -6.00 8.24 -11.80
CA PHE A 130 -6.13 9.49 -11.04
C PHE A 130 -6.11 9.29 -9.53
N GLY A 131 -6.00 8.05 -9.07
CA GLY A 131 -5.99 7.74 -7.64
C GLY A 131 -4.76 8.26 -6.93
N LYS A 132 -4.93 8.60 -5.66
CA LYS A 132 -3.85 9.00 -4.75
C LYS A 132 -4.08 8.47 -3.35
N VAL A 133 -2.99 8.29 -2.63
CA VAL A 133 -2.96 8.15 -1.19
C VAL A 133 -2.34 9.42 -0.63
N GLU A 134 -3.01 10.06 0.33
CA GLU A 134 -2.55 11.31 0.94
C GLU A 134 -2.71 11.22 2.45
N LEU A 135 -1.66 11.54 3.16
CA LEU A 135 -1.64 11.64 4.60
C LEU A 135 -1.51 13.12 4.97
N THR A 136 -2.43 13.61 5.78
CA THR A 136 -2.33 14.92 6.42
C THR A 136 -2.05 14.68 7.89
N ILE A 137 -0.95 15.17 8.39
CA ILE A 137 -0.40 14.87 9.71
C ILE A 137 -0.20 16.17 10.46
N ASP A 138 -0.65 16.20 11.70
CA ASP A 138 -0.45 17.31 12.64
C ASP A 138 0.20 16.82 13.94
N ARG A 139 0.33 17.70 14.93
CA ARG A 139 0.91 17.36 16.24
C ARG A 139 0.08 16.37 17.06
N GLN A 140 -1.21 16.27 16.81
CA GLN A 140 -2.14 15.42 17.57
C GLN A 140 -2.32 14.05 16.93
N GLY A 141 -2.22 13.99 15.60
CA GLY A 141 -2.45 12.76 14.86
C GLY A 141 -2.31 12.91 13.37
N GLY A 142 -3.14 12.18 12.64
CA GLY A 142 -3.16 12.27 11.20
C GLY A 142 -4.41 11.68 10.58
N LYS A 143 -4.60 12.02 9.31
CA LYS A 143 -5.69 11.55 8.47
C LYS A 143 -5.11 10.93 7.20
N VAL A 144 -5.48 9.69 6.93
CA VAL A 144 -5.14 8.97 5.71
C VAL A 144 -6.33 9.04 4.76
N PHE A 145 -6.13 9.57 3.59
CA PHE A 145 -7.10 9.61 2.50
C PHE A 145 -6.63 8.71 1.36
N THR A 146 -7.55 7.92 0.81
CA THR A 146 -7.33 7.13 -0.40
C THR A 146 -8.51 7.32 -1.34
N GLY A 147 -8.26 7.80 -2.55
CA GLY A 147 -9.32 8.06 -3.52
C GLY A 147 -8.88 8.89 -4.71
N ILE A 148 -9.85 9.48 -5.42
CA ILE A 148 -9.68 10.31 -6.61
C ILE A 148 -10.19 11.72 -6.30
N GLY A 149 -9.31 12.71 -6.44
CA GLY A 149 -9.68 14.11 -6.14
C GLY A 149 -10.16 14.28 -4.70
N LYS A 150 -11.47 14.52 -4.52
CA LYS A 150 -12.15 14.63 -3.21
C LYS A 150 -12.97 13.38 -2.86
N LEU A 151 -13.18 12.47 -3.82
CA LEU A 151 -13.97 11.26 -3.64
C LEU A 151 -13.07 10.13 -3.16
N GLY A 152 -13.32 9.60 -1.97
CA GLY A 152 -12.53 8.53 -1.40
C GLY A 152 -12.87 8.21 0.04
N LYS A 153 -12.06 7.32 0.61
CA LYS A 153 -12.17 6.93 2.02
C LYS A 153 -11.10 7.65 2.84
N SER A 154 -11.52 8.19 3.97
CA SER A 154 -10.62 8.80 4.96
C SER A 154 -10.70 8.05 6.27
N LYS A 155 -9.55 7.89 6.93
CA LYS A 155 -9.44 7.38 8.30
C LYS A 155 -8.48 8.27 9.08
N SER A 156 -8.84 8.61 10.31
CA SER A 156 -8.01 9.43 11.19
C SER A 156 -7.44 8.59 12.33
N PHE A 157 -6.32 9.02 12.88
CA PHE A 157 -5.70 8.44 14.07
C PHE A 157 -5.09 9.52 14.94
N MET A 158 -4.96 9.26 16.24
CA MET A 158 -4.21 10.11 17.17
C MET A 158 -2.87 9.44 17.52
N TRP A 159 -1.80 10.21 17.63
CA TRP A 159 -0.48 9.67 17.98
C TRP A 159 -0.46 8.95 19.33
N THR A 160 -1.31 9.36 20.25
CA THR A 160 -1.46 8.70 21.56
C THR A 160 -1.94 7.26 21.47
N GLU A 161 -2.70 6.94 20.43
CA GLU A 161 -3.29 5.61 20.19
C GLU A 161 -2.40 4.72 19.32
N VAL A 162 -1.48 5.30 18.57
CA VAL A 162 -0.60 4.56 17.67
C VAL A 162 0.41 3.75 18.50
N SER A 163 0.32 2.45 18.46
CA SER A 163 1.28 1.54 19.10
C SER A 163 2.48 1.28 18.18
N ARG A 164 2.23 0.97 16.92
CA ARG A 164 3.25 0.62 15.93
C ARG A 164 2.82 0.99 14.52
N ILE A 165 3.80 1.36 13.69
CA ILE A 165 3.65 1.44 12.24
C ILE A 165 4.49 0.32 11.64
N ARG A 166 3.89 -0.49 10.75
CA ARG A 166 4.56 -1.61 10.11
C ARG A 166 4.18 -1.70 8.66
N GLU A 167 5.12 -2.18 7.89
CA GLU A 167 4.93 -2.55 6.50
C GLU A 167 4.75 -4.06 6.43
N ASN A 168 3.76 -4.52 5.70
CA ASN A 168 3.56 -5.94 5.45
C ASN A 168 3.65 -6.19 3.95
N HIS A 169 4.62 -6.99 3.56
CA HIS A 169 4.79 -7.43 2.19
C HIS A 169 3.98 -8.70 1.99
N ILE A 170 2.91 -8.61 1.20
CA ILE A 170 2.14 -9.78 0.78
C ILE A 170 2.85 -10.33 -0.46
N GLN A 171 3.52 -11.46 -0.30
CA GLN A 171 4.03 -12.20 -1.44
C GLN A 171 2.84 -12.83 -2.17
N ASN A 172 2.47 -12.27 -3.30
CA ASN A 172 1.50 -12.92 -4.18
C ASN A 172 2.21 -14.01 -5.00
N ALA A 173 1.45 -15.03 -5.42
CA ALA A 173 1.93 -16.15 -6.24
C ALA A 173 2.67 -15.73 -7.53
N SER A 174 2.59 -14.48 -7.94
CA SER A 174 3.30 -13.89 -9.09
C SER A 174 4.60 -13.17 -8.73
N ASN A 175 5.16 -13.41 -7.54
CA ASN A 175 6.42 -12.83 -7.06
C ASN A 175 6.48 -11.28 -7.04
N LYS A 176 5.33 -10.60 -7.16
CA LYS A 176 5.24 -9.16 -6.98
C LYS A 176 4.96 -8.86 -5.51
N GLN A 177 5.92 -8.22 -4.87
CA GLN A 177 5.75 -7.68 -3.52
C GLN A 177 4.71 -6.55 -3.57
N GLN A 178 3.48 -6.85 -3.20
CA GLN A 178 2.49 -5.84 -2.89
C GLN A 178 2.50 -5.63 -1.39
N GLY A 179 3.02 -4.50 -0.98
CA GLY A 179 3.02 -4.15 0.42
C GLY A 179 1.78 -3.34 0.80
N GLN A 180 1.49 -3.33 2.08
CA GLN A 180 0.52 -2.44 2.71
C GLN A 180 1.16 -1.83 3.95
N ILE A 181 0.81 -0.59 4.24
CA ILE A 181 1.21 0.10 5.46
C ILE A 181 0.09 -0.05 6.49
N PHE A 182 0.46 -0.49 7.67
CA PHE A 182 -0.43 -0.69 8.81
C PHE A 182 -0.07 0.32 9.89
N ILE A 183 -1.06 1.05 10.37
CA ILE A 183 -0.98 1.87 11.58
C ILE A 183 -1.80 1.14 12.62
N ASP A 184 -1.12 0.53 13.60
CA ASP A 184 -1.74 -0.15 14.72
C ASP A 184 -2.12 0.92 15.76
N ALA A 185 -3.38 1.34 15.72
CA ALA A 185 -4.03 2.28 16.63
C ALA A 185 -5.29 1.64 17.21
N ALA A 186 -6.06 2.37 18.02
CA ALA A 186 -7.35 1.89 18.56
C ALA A 186 -8.25 1.34 17.44
N GLN A 187 -8.27 2.00 16.30
CA GLN A 187 -8.82 1.47 15.06
C GLN A 187 -7.68 1.24 14.08
N PRO A 188 -7.38 -0.01 13.68
CA PRO A 188 -6.29 -0.30 12.77
C PRO A 188 -6.55 0.28 11.39
N ILE A 189 -5.58 1.04 10.88
CA ILE A 189 -5.65 1.66 9.56
C ILE A 189 -4.74 0.89 8.62
N ARG A 190 -5.30 0.48 7.49
CA ARG A 190 -4.58 -0.18 6.40
C ARG A 190 -4.70 0.68 5.16
N PHE A 191 -3.57 0.96 4.53
CA PHE A 191 -3.52 1.76 3.31
C PHE A 191 -2.29 1.41 2.48
N GLY A 192 -2.17 2.02 1.31
CA GLY A 192 -1.02 1.80 0.41
C GLY A 192 -1.19 0.68 -0.59
N LEU A 193 -2.35 -0.02 -0.58
CA LEU A 193 -2.64 -1.00 -1.64
C LEU A 193 -2.65 -0.29 -3.01
N GLY A 194 -1.89 -0.85 -3.96
CA GLY A 194 -1.75 -0.27 -5.32
C GLY A 194 -0.67 0.80 -5.46
N LEU A 195 0.00 1.19 -4.38
CA LEU A 195 1.23 1.98 -4.46
C LEU A 195 2.37 1.14 -5.07
N SER A 196 3.27 1.79 -5.80
CA SER A 196 4.53 1.15 -6.19
C SER A 196 5.38 0.84 -4.94
N PRO A 197 6.26 -0.18 -4.99
CA PRO A 197 7.15 -0.50 -3.87
C PRO A 197 7.99 0.70 -3.42
N GLU A 198 8.46 1.53 -4.36
CA GLU A 198 9.22 2.75 -4.09
C GLU A 198 8.39 3.79 -3.33
N HIS A 199 7.14 4.06 -3.78
CA HIS A 199 6.23 4.98 -3.10
C HIS A 199 5.88 4.51 -1.69
N GLN A 200 5.69 3.21 -1.54
CA GLN A 200 5.36 2.60 -0.27
C GLN A 200 6.50 2.72 0.72
N HIS A 201 7.72 2.36 0.30
CA HIS A 201 8.95 2.52 1.07
C HIS A 201 9.13 3.97 1.53
N TYR A 202 8.98 4.92 0.60
CA TYR A 202 9.09 6.35 0.89
C TYR A 202 8.07 6.81 1.94
N ILE A 203 6.78 6.48 1.75
CA ILE A 203 5.72 6.87 2.68
C ILE A 203 5.94 6.22 4.05
N PHE A 204 6.30 4.95 4.10
CA PHE A 204 6.54 4.22 5.34
C PHE A 204 7.67 4.83 6.16
N HIS A 205 8.82 5.05 5.55
CA HIS A 205 9.99 5.62 6.25
C HIS A 205 9.76 7.08 6.67
N THR A 206 9.11 7.88 5.81
CA THR A 206 8.73 9.25 6.16
C THR A 206 7.77 9.27 7.35
N LEU A 207 6.73 8.44 7.32
CA LEU A 207 5.74 8.36 8.40
C LEU A 207 6.38 7.89 9.71
N LYS A 208 7.29 6.91 9.66
CA LYS A 208 8.02 6.42 10.82
C LYS A 208 8.92 7.51 11.41
N ARG A 209 9.58 8.31 10.58
CA ARG A 209 10.40 9.44 11.03
C ARG A 209 9.56 10.54 11.70
N ILE A 210 8.37 10.84 11.14
CA ILE A 210 7.42 11.78 11.73
C ILE A 210 6.90 11.24 13.08
N GLN A 211 6.59 9.94 13.18
CA GLN A 211 6.19 9.32 14.43
C GLN A 211 7.23 9.52 15.54
N MET A 212 8.51 9.31 15.24
CA MET A 212 9.60 9.53 16.22
C MET A 212 9.67 10.98 16.68
N GLN A 213 9.33 11.93 15.83
CA GLN A 213 9.34 13.35 16.17
C GLN A 213 8.19 13.74 17.12
N TYR A 214 6.99 13.20 16.88
CA TYR A 214 5.80 13.57 17.67
C TYR A 214 5.48 12.62 18.83
N LYS A 215 5.99 11.40 18.78
CA LYS A 215 5.89 10.42 19.85
C LYS A 215 7.28 9.86 20.16
N PRO A 216 8.13 10.61 20.91
CA PRO A 216 9.41 10.08 21.35
C PRO A 216 9.16 8.83 22.20
N GLU A 217 9.95 7.77 21.97
CA GLU A 217 9.87 6.55 22.75
C GLU A 217 9.98 6.88 24.23
N ARG A 218 9.02 6.41 25.04
CA ARG A 218 9.16 6.46 26.50
C ARG A 218 10.32 5.51 26.84
N ARG A 219 11.40 6.09 27.27
CA ARG A 219 12.53 5.37 27.88
C ARG A 219 12.12 4.76 29.21
#